data_c0cbf536a10b4bef201f9b094ccf55f6
#
_entry.id   c0cbf536a10b4bef201f9b094ccf55f6
#
_cell.length_a   1.000
_cell.length_b   1.000
_cell.length_c   1.000
_cell.angle_alpha   90.00
_cell.angle_beta   90.00
_cell.angle_gamma   90.00
#
_symmetry.space_group_name_H-M   'P 1'
#
loop_
_entity.id
_entity.type
_entity.pdbx_description
1 polymer ?
#
loop_
_entity_poly.entity_id
_entity_poly.type
_entity_poly.pdbx_seq_one_letter_code
_entity_poly.pdbx_strand_id
1 'polypeptide(L)'
;MGGIVRLTGFILRITALFELVGAALLLPTFCADYGLRGIWYALFHSISAFCNAGFDLLGTEGAKFVSLTRYAGNPLLTTVIAALIVFGGLGFLTWEDICTYRLDFHRYRMQSKVILVTTAFLLVLPTLYFYCFEFTAGSARQRILLSMFQSVTPRTAGFNTADLAAMGSTSQALMVVLMLLGGSPGSTAGGMKTTTFAVLLANMWATFRRREDAEFFGRRIDGSAVKNAATIAGMYLTLFFLGAFVIAAAEQLPMSVCLYETASAVATVGLTLGITPQLGILSQGGADRTDVFGTCWWIDVDLCGIWQQPCPLSSAAGENRNRIKETSMKSILLIGLGRFGRHIAQELNELGHQVMAIDSNEDRVNAVLSYVTNAQIGDSTSEYFLRSLGVGNFDVCIVTIGGNFQSSLETTSLLKELGAKLVVSRAERDVQAKFLLRNGADEVVYPEKQLAKWAAIRYSSEHILDYIELQDDHAIMEVTIPPEWVDRTIGEINIRKKYNINILALKKDGKLDMSITPDTQLCRDESMLVLGKYASIQKCFRL
;
A
#
# COMPACT_ATOMS: atom_id res chain seq x y z
N MET A 1 -11.47 -1.23 -15.07
CA MET A 1 -12.19 0.07 -14.92
C MET A 1 -13.26 0.07 -13.83
N GLY A 2 -13.98 -1.02 -13.55
CA GLY A 2 -15.06 -1.07 -12.54
C GLY A 2 -14.68 -0.61 -11.13
N GLY A 3 -13.49 -0.90 -10.65
CA GLY A 3 -13.01 -0.46 -9.33
C GLY A 3 -12.80 1.05 -9.23
N ILE A 4 -12.16 1.65 -10.24
CA ILE A 4 -11.91 3.10 -10.28
C ILE A 4 -13.22 3.87 -10.41
N VAL A 5 -14.11 3.44 -11.32
CA VAL A 5 -15.44 4.07 -11.50
C VAL A 5 -16.27 4.00 -10.22
N ARG A 6 -16.24 2.86 -9.52
CA ARG A 6 -16.92 2.68 -8.23
C ARG A 6 -16.35 3.59 -7.15
N LEU A 7 -15.01 3.69 -7.05
CA LEU A 7 -14.34 4.58 -6.10
C LEU A 7 -14.63 6.05 -6.43
N THR A 8 -14.53 6.46 -7.69
CA THR A 8 -14.86 7.82 -8.11
C THR A 8 -16.32 8.16 -7.81
N GLY A 9 -17.26 7.24 -8.10
CA GLY A 9 -18.67 7.40 -7.76
C GLY A 9 -18.91 7.49 -6.24
N PHE A 10 -18.15 6.77 -5.42
CA PHE A 10 -18.17 6.86 -3.96
C PHE A 10 -17.67 8.24 -3.51
N ILE A 11 -16.52 8.70 -4.02
CA ILE A 11 -15.94 10.00 -3.71
C ILE A 11 -16.94 11.12 -3.99
N LEU A 12 -17.52 11.16 -5.19
CA LEU A 12 -18.49 12.20 -5.58
C LEU A 12 -19.72 12.21 -4.66
N ARG A 13 -20.26 11.03 -4.31
CA ARG A 13 -21.44 10.94 -3.44
C ARG A 13 -21.14 11.41 -2.02
N ILE A 14 -20.00 11.00 -1.45
CA ILE A 14 -19.65 11.34 -0.07
C ILE A 14 -19.29 12.81 0.05
N THR A 15 -18.58 13.39 -0.93
CA THR A 15 -18.30 14.82 -1.03
C THR A 15 -19.59 15.63 -1.08
N ALA A 16 -20.48 15.34 -2.04
CA ALA A 16 -21.76 16.04 -2.16
C ALA A 16 -22.60 15.92 -0.88
N LEU A 17 -22.59 14.75 -0.23
CA LEU A 17 -23.30 14.54 1.03
C LEU A 17 -22.79 15.48 2.13
N PHE A 18 -21.48 15.52 2.38
CA PHE A 18 -20.91 16.35 3.42
C PHE A 18 -21.08 17.85 3.13
N GLU A 19 -20.87 18.26 1.88
CA GLU A 19 -21.02 19.65 1.47
C GLU A 19 -22.48 20.14 1.59
N LEU A 20 -23.44 19.34 1.15
CA LEU A 20 -24.87 19.69 1.26
C LEU A 20 -25.36 19.70 2.71
N VAL A 21 -24.97 18.71 3.52
CA VAL A 21 -25.31 18.67 4.96
C VAL A 21 -24.68 19.84 5.68
N GLY A 22 -23.39 20.13 5.41
CA GLY A 22 -22.70 21.27 5.98
C GLY A 22 -23.36 22.60 5.62
N ALA A 23 -23.70 22.80 4.33
CA ALA A 23 -24.43 23.98 3.88
C ALA A 23 -25.78 24.12 4.59
N ALA A 24 -26.55 23.04 4.70
CA ALA A 24 -27.84 23.05 5.39
C ALA A 24 -27.73 23.44 6.87
N LEU A 25 -26.67 22.97 7.56
CA LEU A 25 -26.40 23.33 8.97
C LEU A 25 -25.91 24.78 9.14
N LEU A 26 -25.25 25.36 8.15
CA LEU A 26 -24.78 26.74 8.15
C LEU A 26 -25.85 27.75 7.76
N LEU A 27 -26.91 27.33 7.04
CA LEU A 27 -28.02 28.17 6.56
C LEU A 27 -28.64 29.06 7.66
N PRO A 28 -29.00 28.54 8.85
CA PRO A 28 -29.67 29.37 9.86
C PRO A 28 -28.82 30.57 10.28
N THR A 29 -27.49 30.37 10.39
CA THR A 29 -26.58 31.45 10.83
C THR A 29 -26.40 32.49 9.71
N PHE A 30 -26.07 32.06 8.49
CA PHE A 30 -25.80 33.01 7.39
C PHE A 30 -27.08 33.67 6.86
N CYS A 31 -28.22 32.98 6.87
CA CYS A 31 -29.49 33.62 6.47
C CYS A 31 -29.99 34.66 7.49
N ALA A 32 -29.70 34.47 8.78
CA ALA A 32 -30.00 35.46 9.78
C ALA A 32 -29.25 36.78 9.58
N ASP A 33 -27.98 36.70 9.15
CA ASP A 33 -27.13 37.87 8.97
C ASP A 33 -27.21 38.50 7.56
N TYR A 34 -27.42 37.68 6.49
CA TYR A 34 -27.33 38.12 5.09
C TYR A 34 -28.62 37.88 4.28
N GLY A 35 -29.71 37.46 4.93
CA GLY A 35 -30.99 37.15 4.25
C GLY A 35 -30.80 36.08 3.16
N LEU A 36 -31.39 36.28 1.97
CA LEU A 36 -31.31 35.30 0.85
C LEU A 36 -29.87 35.07 0.35
N ARG A 37 -28.99 36.06 0.46
CA ARG A 37 -27.57 35.87 0.12
C ARG A 37 -26.87 34.88 1.06
N GLY A 38 -27.43 34.69 2.26
CA GLY A 38 -26.93 33.70 3.23
C GLY A 38 -26.93 32.25 2.67
N ILE A 39 -27.80 31.92 1.70
CA ILE A 39 -27.81 30.61 1.04
C ILE A 39 -26.50 30.38 0.30
N TRP A 40 -26.04 31.39 -0.47
CA TRP A 40 -24.77 31.31 -1.19
C TRP A 40 -23.58 31.24 -0.23
N TYR A 41 -23.61 32.06 0.85
CA TYR A 41 -22.56 32.04 1.86
C TYR A 41 -22.46 30.68 2.55
N ALA A 42 -23.59 30.05 2.91
CA ALA A 42 -23.62 28.73 3.53
C ALA A 42 -23.04 27.65 2.60
N LEU A 43 -23.42 27.66 1.31
CA LEU A 43 -22.92 26.71 0.33
C LEU A 43 -21.42 26.90 0.09
N PHE A 44 -20.99 28.14 -0.15
CA PHE A 44 -19.58 28.46 -0.41
C PHE A 44 -18.67 28.05 0.75
N HIS A 45 -19.03 28.44 2.00
CA HIS A 45 -18.20 28.09 3.16
C HIS A 45 -18.22 26.59 3.48
N SER A 46 -19.30 25.88 3.18
CA SER A 46 -19.34 24.44 3.34
C SER A 46 -18.38 23.74 2.36
N ILE A 47 -18.40 24.10 1.09
CA ILE A 47 -17.49 23.57 0.07
C ILE A 47 -16.03 23.94 0.41
N SER A 48 -15.77 25.22 0.71
CA SER A 48 -14.45 25.71 1.08
C SER A 48 -13.87 25.00 2.30
N ALA A 49 -14.71 24.71 3.33
CA ALA A 49 -14.28 23.99 4.52
C ALA A 49 -13.99 22.51 4.26
N PHE A 50 -14.88 21.82 3.52
CA PHE A 50 -14.66 20.40 3.16
C PHE A 50 -13.44 20.21 2.25
N CYS A 51 -13.25 21.13 1.30
CA CYS A 51 -12.09 21.12 0.40
C CYS A 51 -10.79 21.58 1.07
N ASN A 52 -10.81 21.98 2.34
CA ASN A 52 -9.66 22.59 3.04
C ASN A 52 -9.06 23.78 2.27
N ALA A 53 -9.91 24.58 1.60
CA ALA A 53 -9.48 25.70 0.78
C ALA A 53 -9.30 27.01 1.54
N GLY A 54 -10.03 27.20 2.68
CA GLY A 54 -9.89 28.35 3.57
C GLY A 54 -10.41 29.68 3.03
N PHE A 55 -11.01 29.70 1.86
CA PHE A 55 -11.58 30.92 1.29
C PHE A 55 -12.89 31.28 1.97
N ASP A 56 -13.05 32.56 2.27
CA ASP A 56 -14.28 33.14 2.82
C ASP A 56 -14.80 34.32 1.99
N LEU A 57 -16.07 34.66 2.19
CA LEU A 57 -16.74 35.78 1.54
C LEU A 57 -17.04 36.90 2.55
N LEU A 58 -16.39 36.93 3.71
CA LEU A 58 -16.73 37.80 4.83
C LEU A 58 -15.91 39.09 4.87
N GLY A 59 -14.90 39.21 4.02
CA GLY A 59 -14.06 40.39 3.89
C GLY A 59 -14.86 41.61 3.44
N THR A 60 -14.54 42.78 4.00
CA THR A 60 -15.08 44.10 3.61
C THR A 60 -13.96 45.05 3.19
N GLU A 61 -14.28 46.17 2.51
CA GLU A 61 -13.27 47.13 2.06
C GLU A 61 -12.38 47.68 3.18
N GLY A 62 -12.89 47.74 4.40
CA GLY A 62 -12.14 48.20 5.58
C GLY A 62 -11.46 47.08 6.40
N ALA A 63 -11.78 45.81 6.12
CA ALA A 63 -11.25 44.65 6.86
C ALA A 63 -11.23 43.42 5.97
N LYS A 64 -10.14 43.28 5.17
CA LYS A 64 -10.03 42.27 4.11
C LYS A 64 -9.80 40.86 4.63
N PHE A 65 -9.17 40.70 5.79
CA PHE A 65 -8.74 39.39 6.33
C PHE A 65 -9.47 39.01 7.64
N VAL A 66 -10.78 39.25 7.69
CA VAL A 66 -11.59 39.02 8.92
C VAL A 66 -11.85 37.53 9.14
N SER A 67 -11.97 36.75 8.10
CA SER A 67 -12.34 35.34 8.15
C SER A 67 -13.54 35.08 9.07
N LEU A 68 -13.51 34.07 9.93
CA LEU A 68 -14.61 33.69 10.83
C LEU A 68 -14.53 34.33 12.23
N THR A 69 -13.66 35.33 12.45
CA THR A 69 -13.46 35.95 13.79
C THR A 69 -14.74 36.50 14.37
N ARG A 70 -15.65 37.07 13.56
CA ARG A 70 -16.97 37.52 13.98
C ARG A 70 -17.84 36.39 14.56
N TYR A 71 -17.64 35.16 14.10
CA TYR A 71 -18.41 33.99 14.50
C TYR A 71 -17.70 33.11 15.51
N ALA A 72 -16.62 33.57 16.11
CA ALA A 72 -15.82 32.81 17.09
C ALA A 72 -16.64 32.30 18.30
N GLY A 73 -17.68 33.03 18.69
CA GLY A 73 -18.61 32.67 19.76
C GLY A 73 -19.81 31.81 19.32
N ASN A 74 -20.03 31.60 18.02
CA ASN A 74 -21.14 30.80 17.50
C ASN A 74 -20.78 29.32 17.45
N PRO A 75 -21.33 28.47 18.33
CA PRO A 75 -20.91 27.06 18.42
C PRO A 75 -21.36 26.25 17.22
N LEU A 76 -22.52 26.56 16.63
CA LEU A 76 -23.00 25.81 15.45
C LEU A 76 -22.05 26.00 14.27
N LEU A 77 -21.80 27.26 13.91
CA LEU A 77 -20.94 27.58 12.75
C LEU A 77 -19.52 27.06 12.96
N THR A 78 -18.91 27.36 14.13
CA THR A 78 -17.53 26.94 14.41
C THR A 78 -17.37 25.43 14.42
N THR A 79 -18.32 24.69 15.02
CA THR A 79 -18.24 23.24 15.08
C THR A 79 -18.48 22.58 13.71
N VAL A 80 -19.45 23.10 12.93
CA VAL A 80 -19.75 22.55 11.59
C VAL A 80 -18.56 22.75 10.66
N ILE A 81 -17.96 23.95 10.62
CA ILE A 81 -16.78 24.21 9.79
C ILE A 81 -15.60 23.34 10.24
N ALA A 82 -15.32 23.26 11.55
CA ALA A 82 -14.26 22.40 12.06
C ALA A 82 -14.50 20.91 11.70
N ALA A 83 -15.72 20.41 11.78
CA ALA A 83 -16.06 19.05 11.39
C ALA A 83 -15.86 18.81 9.88
N LEU A 84 -16.29 19.74 9.03
CA LEU A 84 -16.07 19.65 7.58
C LEU A 84 -14.58 19.59 7.21
N ILE A 85 -13.75 20.43 7.83
CA ILE A 85 -12.29 20.43 7.68
C ILE A 85 -11.70 19.05 8.04
N VAL A 86 -12.08 18.53 9.23
CA VAL A 86 -11.60 17.22 9.68
C VAL A 86 -12.05 16.11 8.71
N PHE A 87 -13.32 16.14 8.28
CA PHE A 87 -13.87 15.13 7.38
C PHE A 87 -13.21 15.15 6.00
N GLY A 88 -12.99 16.33 5.45
CA GLY A 88 -12.22 16.49 4.20
C GLY A 88 -10.76 16.01 4.32
N GLY A 89 -10.14 16.24 5.49
CA GLY A 89 -8.75 15.87 5.78
C GLY A 89 -8.50 14.40 6.12
N LEU A 90 -9.53 13.55 6.34
CA LEU A 90 -9.35 12.13 6.70
C LEU A 90 -8.98 11.21 5.54
N GLY A 91 -9.26 11.60 4.28
CA GLY A 91 -9.02 10.78 3.10
C GLY A 91 -10.16 9.82 2.75
N PHE A 92 -10.41 9.69 1.44
CA PHE A 92 -11.58 8.97 0.91
C PHE A 92 -11.54 7.46 1.18
N LEU A 93 -10.35 6.84 1.19
CA LEU A 93 -10.20 5.42 1.53
C LEU A 93 -10.53 5.13 2.99
N THR A 94 -10.25 6.07 3.90
CA THR A 94 -10.65 5.95 5.31
C THR A 94 -12.17 6.02 5.45
N TRP A 95 -12.84 6.88 4.65
CA TRP A 95 -14.30 6.94 4.59
C TRP A 95 -14.91 5.67 4.04
N GLU A 96 -14.28 5.06 3.02
CA GLU A 96 -14.71 3.76 2.49
C GLU A 96 -14.70 2.70 3.59
N ASP A 97 -13.65 2.62 4.39
CA ASP A 97 -13.55 1.67 5.52
C ASP A 97 -14.63 1.96 6.58
N ILE A 98 -14.84 3.24 6.94
CA ILE A 98 -15.88 3.65 7.91
C ILE A 98 -17.28 3.25 7.40
N CYS A 99 -17.60 3.52 6.14
CA CYS A 99 -18.89 3.17 5.56
C CYS A 99 -19.11 1.67 5.44
N THR A 100 -18.05 0.90 5.14
CA THR A 100 -18.12 -0.56 4.92
C THR A 100 -18.17 -1.32 6.24
N TYR A 101 -17.27 -1.01 7.18
CA TYR A 101 -17.09 -1.78 8.42
C TYR A 101 -17.69 -1.08 9.65
N ARG A 102 -18.23 0.13 9.50
CA ARG A 102 -18.85 0.94 10.57
C ARG A 102 -17.94 1.07 11.79
N LEU A 103 -18.34 0.52 12.95
CA LEU A 103 -17.60 0.62 14.21
C LEU A 103 -16.58 -0.52 14.43
N ASP A 104 -16.46 -1.46 13.49
CA ASP A 104 -15.51 -2.57 13.63
C ASP A 104 -14.10 -2.13 13.22
N PHE A 105 -13.42 -1.42 14.12
CA PHE A 105 -12.07 -0.89 13.92
C PHE A 105 -11.04 -1.99 13.58
N HIS A 106 -11.26 -3.23 14.02
CA HIS A 106 -10.33 -4.33 13.74
C HIS A 106 -10.24 -4.66 12.25
N ARG A 107 -11.32 -4.49 11.50
CA ARG A 107 -11.40 -4.78 10.07
C ARG A 107 -10.90 -3.66 9.18
N TYR A 108 -10.65 -2.47 9.73
CA TYR A 108 -10.13 -1.36 8.94
C TYR A 108 -8.75 -1.67 8.37
N ARG A 109 -8.48 -1.13 7.20
CA ARG A 109 -7.12 -1.11 6.64
C ARG A 109 -6.16 -0.47 7.65
N MET A 110 -4.93 -0.95 7.69
CA MET A 110 -3.94 -0.42 8.62
C MET A 110 -3.72 1.07 8.43
N GLN A 111 -3.67 1.55 7.19
CA GLN A 111 -3.56 2.97 6.86
C GLN A 111 -4.68 3.80 7.52
N SER A 112 -5.93 3.34 7.41
CA SER A 112 -7.07 4.01 8.04
C SER A 112 -6.97 4.05 9.56
N LYS A 113 -6.46 2.99 10.19
CA LYS A 113 -6.19 2.96 11.65
C LYS A 113 -5.15 3.99 12.04
N VAL A 114 -4.03 4.05 11.30
CA VAL A 114 -2.95 5.03 11.54
C VAL A 114 -3.49 6.45 11.36
N ILE A 115 -4.23 6.72 10.29
CA ILE A 115 -4.84 8.02 10.01
C ILE A 115 -5.74 8.46 11.15
N LEU A 116 -6.66 7.60 11.59
CA LEU A 116 -7.61 7.95 12.66
C LEU A 116 -6.92 8.22 13.99
N VAL A 117 -5.97 7.36 14.39
CA VAL A 117 -5.22 7.54 15.65
C VAL A 117 -4.34 8.78 15.60
N THR A 118 -3.60 8.99 14.51
CA THR A 118 -2.72 10.17 14.37
C THR A 118 -3.54 11.45 14.29
N THR A 119 -4.66 11.45 13.57
CA THR A 119 -5.57 12.61 13.50
C THR A 119 -6.16 12.94 14.88
N ALA A 120 -6.64 11.93 15.61
CA ALA A 120 -7.14 12.14 16.97
C ALA A 120 -6.07 12.72 17.91
N PHE A 121 -4.84 12.20 17.84
CA PHE A 121 -3.71 12.73 18.60
C PHE A 121 -3.40 14.19 18.26
N LEU A 122 -3.33 14.54 16.98
CA LEU A 122 -3.04 15.89 16.48
C LEU A 122 -4.19 16.88 16.72
N LEU A 123 -5.39 16.42 17.00
CA LEU A 123 -6.51 17.27 17.37
C LEU A 123 -6.60 17.46 18.90
N VAL A 124 -6.55 16.38 19.66
CA VAL A 124 -6.81 16.39 21.11
C VAL A 124 -5.67 17.08 21.85
N LEU A 125 -4.41 16.73 21.57
CA LEU A 125 -3.27 17.26 22.32
C LEU A 125 -3.12 18.80 22.14
N PRO A 126 -3.15 19.37 20.93
CA PRO A 126 -3.09 20.81 20.75
C PRO A 126 -4.33 21.54 21.30
N THR A 127 -5.53 20.95 21.17
CA THR A 127 -6.74 21.54 21.79
C THR A 127 -6.56 21.69 23.29
N LEU A 128 -6.03 20.67 23.97
CA LEU A 128 -5.77 20.71 25.38
C LEU A 128 -4.73 21.79 25.74
N TYR A 129 -3.65 21.88 24.93
CA TYR A 129 -2.64 22.92 25.12
C TYR A 129 -3.23 24.32 24.98
N PHE A 130 -3.94 24.62 23.87
CA PHE A 130 -4.55 25.95 23.68
C PHE A 130 -5.59 26.27 24.75
N TYR A 131 -6.37 25.31 25.25
CA TYR A 131 -7.31 25.49 26.32
C TYR A 131 -6.64 25.85 27.64
N CYS A 132 -5.52 25.24 27.99
CA CYS A 132 -4.84 25.44 29.25
C CYS A 132 -3.96 26.69 29.27
N PHE A 133 -3.29 27.00 28.15
CA PHE A 133 -2.21 27.99 28.13
C PHE A 133 -2.51 29.23 27.30
N GLU A 134 -3.31 29.14 26.23
CA GLU A 134 -3.55 30.28 25.35
C GLU A 134 -4.87 30.96 25.66
N PHE A 135 -5.98 30.27 25.53
CA PHE A 135 -7.32 30.84 25.73
C PHE A 135 -7.76 30.73 27.20
N THR A 136 -7.13 31.49 28.08
CA THR A 136 -7.43 31.46 29.52
C THR A 136 -8.58 32.37 29.90
N ALA A 137 -8.90 33.41 29.08
CA ALA A 137 -9.98 34.38 29.34
C ALA A 137 -11.29 33.99 28.66
N GLY A 138 -12.42 34.39 29.23
CA GLY A 138 -13.76 34.16 28.67
C GLY A 138 -14.49 32.95 29.27
N SER A 139 -15.68 32.64 28.73
CA SER A 139 -16.49 31.51 29.19
C SER A 139 -15.84 30.17 28.80
N ALA A 140 -16.04 29.11 29.60
CA ALA A 140 -15.49 27.78 29.29
C ALA A 140 -15.92 27.30 27.91
N ARG A 141 -17.15 27.59 27.49
CA ARG A 141 -17.64 27.25 26.14
C ARG A 141 -16.85 27.95 25.05
N GLN A 142 -16.59 29.23 25.15
CA GLN A 142 -15.82 30.00 24.16
C GLN A 142 -14.38 29.53 24.11
N ARG A 143 -13.76 29.28 25.26
CA ARG A 143 -12.39 28.73 25.33
C ARG A 143 -12.26 27.39 24.62
N ILE A 144 -13.22 26.46 24.83
CA ILE A 144 -13.24 25.16 24.17
C ILE A 144 -13.37 25.34 22.65
N LEU A 145 -14.29 26.18 22.18
CA LEU A 145 -14.50 26.42 20.75
C LEU A 145 -13.26 26.99 20.06
N LEU A 146 -12.63 28.01 20.65
CA LEU A 146 -11.41 28.62 20.13
C LEU A 146 -10.25 27.60 20.11
N SER A 147 -10.04 26.87 21.20
CA SER A 147 -8.96 25.89 21.31
C SER A 147 -9.12 24.74 20.32
N MET A 148 -10.34 24.21 20.18
CA MET A 148 -10.65 23.18 19.18
C MET A 148 -10.43 23.70 17.77
N PHE A 149 -10.92 24.89 17.45
CA PHE A 149 -10.77 25.44 16.11
C PHE A 149 -9.31 25.72 15.76
N GLN A 150 -8.51 26.25 16.70
CA GLN A 150 -7.08 26.51 16.49
C GLN A 150 -6.23 25.23 16.41
N SER A 151 -6.73 24.08 16.84
CA SER A 151 -6.07 22.80 16.58
C SER A 151 -6.42 22.19 15.22
N VAL A 152 -7.60 22.55 14.67
CA VAL A 152 -8.11 22.03 13.39
C VAL A 152 -7.57 22.83 12.22
N THR A 153 -7.67 24.18 12.28
CA THR A 153 -7.42 25.05 11.12
C THR A 153 -5.99 25.04 10.59
N PRO A 154 -4.91 24.88 11.40
CA PRO A 154 -3.55 24.82 10.89
C PRO A 154 -3.28 23.62 9.98
N ARG A 155 -4.12 22.60 10.07
CA ARG A 155 -4.01 21.40 9.24
C ARG A 155 -4.58 21.63 7.83
N THR A 156 -4.04 22.66 7.16
CA THR A 156 -4.30 23.06 5.76
C THR A 156 -5.71 23.59 5.48
N ALA A 157 -6.42 24.14 6.50
CA ALA A 157 -7.77 24.65 6.31
C ALA A 157 -7.83 26.16 6.06
N GLY A 158 -7.01 26.96 6.75
CA GLY A 158 -6.86 28.40 6.48
C GLY A 158 -7.91 29.34 7.06
N PHE A 159 -9.00 28.82 7.64
CA PHE A 159 -9.98 29.67 8.32
C PHE A 159 -9.45 30.18 9.65
N ASN A 160 -9.85 31.39 10.05
CA ASN A 160 -9.41 32.01 11.29
C ASN A 160 -10.59 32.44 12.18
N THR A 161 -10.53 32.11 13.49
CA THR A 161 -11.49 32.50 14.50
C THR A 161 -10.89 33.35 15.64
N ALA A 162 -9.56 33.53 15.64
CA ALA A 162 -8.83 34.27 16.69
C ALA A 162 -7.84 35.25 16.05
N ASP A 163 -7.40 36.24 16.81
CA ASP A 163 -6.30 37.11 16.38
C ASP A 163 -4.96 36.36 16.53
N LEU A 164 -4.42 35.89 15.41
CA LEU A 164 -3.20 35.07 15.37
C LEU A 164 -1.95 35.89 15.75
N ALA A 165 -1.95 37.19 15.46
CA ALA A 165 -0.84 38.08 15.80
C ALA A 165 -0.75 38.36 17.30
N ALA A 166 -1.89 38.34 17.99
CA ALA A 166 -1.97 38.53 19.45
C ALA A 166 -1.68 37.25 20.24
N MET A 167 -1.57 36.07 19.58
CA MET A 167 -1.27 34.82 20.28
C MET A 167 0.17 34.79 20.80
N GLY A 168 0.35 34.07 21.92
CA GLY A 168 1.68 33.84 22.50
C GLY A 168 2.65 33.19 21.53
N SER A 169 3.94 33.54 21.61
CA SER A 169 4.99 33.02 20.72
C SER A 169 5.09 31.50 20.71
N THR A 170 4.85 30.87 21.87
CA THR A 170 4.84 29.39 21.99
C THR A 170 3.65 28.78 21.24
N SER A 171 2.50 29.41 21.29
CA SER A 171 1.29 28.98 20.57
C SER A 171 1.46 29.17 19.06
N GLN A 172 2.07 30.26 18.62
CA GLN A 172 2.43 30.46 17.21
C GLN A 172 3.43 29.40 16.73
N ALA A 173 4.44 29.05 17.54
CA ALA A 173 5.37 27.97 17.22
C ALA A 173 4.68 26.61 17.13
N LEU A 174 3.74 26.29 18.02
CA LEU A 174 2.93 25.08 17.93
C LEU A 174 2.08 25.06 16.65
N MET A 175 1.49 26.20 16.26
CA MET A 175 0.76 26.31 15.00
C MET A 175 1.67 26.04 13.79
N VAL A 176 2.92 26.54 13.76
CA VAL A 176 3.90 26.23 12.71
C VAL A 176 4.11 24.71 12.59
N VAL A 177 4.28 24.02 13.70
CA VAL A 177 4.41 22.55 13.70
C VAL A 177 3.15 21.89 13.13
N LEU A 178 1.95 22.33 13.55
CA LEU A 178 0.68 21.78 13.05
C LEU A 178 0.46 22.07 11.57
N MET A 179 0.89 23.22 11.05
CA MET A 179 0.83 23.57 9.62
C MET A 179 1.67 22.61 8.77
N LEU A 180 2.91 22.30 9.21
CA LEU A 180 3.76 21.35 8.51
C LEU A 180 3.18 19.94 8.49
N LEU A 181 2.33 19.59 9.47
CA LEU A 181 1.64 18.29 9.57
C LEU A 181 0.22 18.41 8.97
N GLY A 182 0.14 18.26 7.66
CA GLY A 182 -1.10 18.43 6.90
C GLY A 182 -2.14 17.33 7.10
N GLY A 183 -2.93 17.07 6.07
CA GLY A 183 -3.98 16.04 6.07
C GLY A 183 -3.48 14.63 5.78
N SER A 184 -4.43 13.73 5.56
CA SER A 184 -4.15 12.32 5.28
C SER A 184 -3.97 12.06 3.77
N PRO A 185 -3.34 10.97 3.37
CA PRO A 185 -3.28 10.56 1.97
C PRO A 185 -4.68 10.39 1.36
N GLY A 186 -4.85 10.81 0.10
CA GLY A 186 -6.14 10.75 -0.59
C GLY A 186 -7.23 11.61 0.06
N SER A 187 -6.88 12.71 0.71
CA SER A 187 -7.78 13.73 1.26
C SER A 187 -7.75 15.01 0.42
N THR A 188 -8.63 15.94 0.75
CA THR A 188 -8.64 17.30 0.16
C THR A 188 -7.57 18.22 0.73
N ALA A 189 -6.89 17.81 1.80
CA ALA A 189 -5.89 18.61 2.51
C ALA A 189 -4.50 18.51 1.88
N GLY A 190 -3.76 19.62 1.88
CA GLY A 190 -2.35 19.70 1.46
C GLY A 190 -1.34 19.32 2.55
N GLY A 191 -0.13 19.87 2.46
CA GLY A 191 0.94 19.69 3.43
C GLY A 191 1.52 18.27 3.49
N MET A 192 2.50 18.05 4.40
CA MET A 192 3.07 16.73 4.64
C MET A 192 2.03 15.80 5.26
N LYS A 193 1.86 14.61 4.69
CA LYS A 193 0.79 13.69 5.08
C LYS A 193 0.97 13.14 6.49
N THR A 194 -0.16 12.96 7.21
CA THR A 194 -0.18 12.40 8.57
C THR A 194 0.50 11.03 8.68
N THR A 195 0.40 10.22 7.62
CA THR A 195 1.06 8.92 7.56
C THR A 195 2.57 9.02 7.50
N THR A 196 3.12 10.02 6.77
CA THR A 196 4.57 10.29 6.73
C THR A 196 5.10 10.57 8.13
N PHE A 197 4.42 11.45 8.88
CA PHE A 197 4.74 11.75 10.27
C PHE A 197 4.64 10.52 11.17
N ALA A 198 3.56 9.74 11.04
CA ALA A 198 3.36 8.53 11.82
C ALA A 198 4.47 7.50 11.59
N VAL A 199 4.89 7.28 10.32
CA VAL A 199 5.99 6.37 9.97
C VAL A 199 7.30 6.81 10.60
N LEU A 200 7.61 8.10 10.56
CA LEU A 200 8.83 8.63 11.19
C LEU A 200 8.81 8.45 12.71
N LEU A 201 7.68 8.72 13.37
CA LEU A 201 7.53 8.48 14.81
C LEU A 201 7.66 7.00 15.16
N ALA A 202 7.07 6.11 14.37
CA ALA A 202 7.18 4.66 14.60
C ALA A 202 8.63 4.18 14.44
N ASN A 203 9.34 4.68 13.41
CA ASN A 203 10.74 4.35 13.20
C ASN A 203 11.64 4.89 14.34
N MET A 204 11.40 6.12 14.76
CA MET A 204 12.09 6.70 15.91
C MET A 204 11.87 5.84 17.17
N TRP A 205 10.63 5.43 17.43
CA TRP A 205 10.29 4.58 18.57
C TRP A 205 10.91 3.19 18.49
N ALA A 206 10.94 2.58 17.29
CA ALA A 206 11.60 1.29 17.05
C ALA A 206 13.11 1.38 17.33
N THR A 207 13.76 2.44 16.84
CA THR A 207 15.19 2.71 17.08
C THR A 207 15.49 2.87 18.57
N PHE A 208 14.67 3.64 19.31
CA PHE A 208 14.84 3.78 20.77
C PHE A 208 14.68 2.43 21.49
N ARG A 209 13.81 1.56 21.00
CA ARG A 209 13.61 0.22 21.55
C ARG A 209 14.61 -0.82 21.01
N ARG A 210 15.59 -0.42 20.21
CA ARG A 210 16.58 -1.29 19.55
C ARG A 210 15.92 -2.41 18.72
N ARG A 211 14.80 -2.12 18.08
CA ARG A 211 14.15 -3.02 17.12
C ARG A 211 14.67 -2.69 15.73
N GLU A 212 14.86 -3.70 14.90
CA GLU A 212 15.34 -3.52 13.52
C GLU A 212 14.27 -2.86 12.64
N ASP A 213 12.99 -3.11 12.92
CA ASP A 213 11.88 -2.67 12.10
C ASP A 213 10.86 -1.86 12.89
N ALA A 214 10.30 -0.84 12.22
CA ALA A 214 9.13 -0.13 12.71
C ALA A 214 7.87 -0.95 12.48
N GLU A 215 6.96 -0.96 13.45
CA GLU A 215 5.71 -1.73 13.41
C GLU A 215 4.52 -0.85 13.78
N PHE A 216 3.39 -1.05 13.09
CA PHE A 216 2.08 -0.52 13.48
C PHE A 216 1.05 -1.64 13.58
N PHE A 217 0.32 -1.71 14.67
CA PHE A 217 -0.75 -2.68 14.89
C PHE A 217 -0.32 -4.14 14.58
N GLY A 218 0.94 -4.52 14.91
CA GLY A 218 1.49 -5.84 14.65
C GLY A 218 1.89 -6.11 13.20
N ARG A 219 2.02 -5.07 12.36
CA ARG A 219 2.53 -5.17 10.99
C ARG A 219 3.81 -4.38 10.83
N ARG A 220 4.79 -4.97 10.19
CA ARG A 220 6.08 -4.37 9.87
C ARG A 220 5.92 -3.29 8.78
N ILE A 221 6.65 -2.19 8.93
CA ILE A 221 6.78 -1.14 7.91
C ILE A 221 8.00 -1.45 7.06
N ASP A 222 7.84 -1.44 5.74
CA ASP A 222 8.97 -1.63 4.84
C ASP A 222 10.00 -0.49 4.98
N GLY A 223 11.29 -0.84 4.93
CA GLY A 223 12.39 0.12 5.02
C GLY A 223 12.39 1.17 3.91
N SER A 224 11.84 0.87 2.73
CA SER A 224 11.65 1.82 1.64
C SER A 224 10.64 2.91 2.00
N ALA A 225 9.57 2.57 2.72
CA ALA A 225 8.57 3.53 3.20
C ALA A 225 9.18 4.51 4.22
N VAL A 226 10.04 4.02 5.10
CA VAL A 226 10.75 4.87 6.06
C VAL A 226 11.70 5.83 5.34
N LYS A 227 12.45 5.36 4.34
CA LYS A 227 13.35 6.20 3.52
C LYS A 227 12.57 7.28 2.76
N ASN A 228 11.46 6.90 2.12
CA ASN A 228 10.60 7.84 1.41
C ASN A 228 9.99 8.89 2.35
N ALA A 229 9.51 8.47 3.52
CA ALA A 229 8.99 9.37 4.54
C ALA A 229 10.06 10.37 5.03
N ALA A 230 11.28 9.89 5.25
CA ALA A 230 12.40 10.75 5.64
C ALA A 230 12.81 11.74 4.53
N THR A 231 12.81 11.29 3.27
CA THR A 231 13.09 12.16 2.12
C THR A 231 12.05 13.26 1.99
N ILE A 232 10.77 12.93 2.06
CA ILE A 232 9.67 13.90 2.00
C ILE A 232 9.77 14.92 3.14
N ALA A 233 9.96 14.45 4.38
CA ALA A 233 10.12 15.34 5.52
C ALA A 233 11.35 16.26 5.38
N GLY A 234 12.48 15.71 4.90
CA GLY A 234 13.68 16.50 4.63
C GLY A 234 13.45 17.60 3.59
N MET A 235 12.73 17.29 2.51
CA MET A 235 12.38 18.27 1.48
C MET A 235 11.46 19.37 2.02
N TYR A 236 10.38 19.01 2.76
CA TYR A 236 9.50 19.99 3.38
C TYR A 236 10.26 20.93 4.33
N LEU A 237 11.13 20.38 5.19
CA LEU A 237 11.95 21.16 6.12
C LEU A 237 12.94 22.06 5.37
N THR A 238 13.55 21.58 4.29
CA THR A 238 14.49 22.38 3.48
C THR A 238 13.76 23.57 2.84
N LEU A 239 12.59 23.34 2.21
CA LEU A 239 11.80 24.43 1.62
C LEU A 239 11.31 25.42 2.68
N PHE A 240 10.85 24.92 3.82
CA PHE A 240 10.41 25.71 4.96
C PHE A 240 11.50 26.65 5.48
N PHE A 241 12.70 26.16 5.78
CA PHE A 241 13.78 26.99 6.28
C PHE A 241 14.35 27.91 5.20
N LEU A 242 14.53 27.43 3.96
CA LEU A 242 15.05 28.23 2.86
C LEU A 242 14.12 29.42 2.58
N GLY A 243 12.80 29.17 2.49
CA GLY A 243 11.81 30.23 2.30
C GLY A 243 11.83 31.26 3.43
N ALA A 244 11.89 30.80 4.68
CA ALA A 244 11.96 31.71 5.82
C ALA A 244 13.23 32.58 5.82
N PHE A 245 14.39 32.02 5.48
CA PHE A 245 15.64 32.79 5.36
C PHE A 245 15.57 33.83 4.22
N VAL A 246 14.98 33.47 3.07
CA VAL A 246 14.84 34.42 1.94
C VAL A 246 13.94 35.57 2.35
N ILE A 247 12.77 35.31 2.96
CA ILE A 247 11.84 36.37 3.39
C ILE A 247 12.51 37.23 4.48
N ALA A 248 13.14 36.65 5.48
CA ALA A 248 13.81 37.39 6.54
C ALA A 248 14.93 38.29 6.02
N ALA A 249 15.71 37.81 5.04
CA ALA A 249 16.78 38.59 4.42
C ALA A 249 16.25 39.74 3.52
N ALA A 250 15.17 39.48 2.77
CA ALA A 250 14.60 40.45 1.85
C ALA A 250 13.83 41.57 2.57
N GLU A 251 13.01 41.21 3.57
CA GLU A 251 12.07 42.11 4.24
C GLU A 251 12.56 42.64 5.60
N GLN A 252 13.70 42.15 6.11
CA GLN A 252 14.26 42.54 7.41
C GLN A 252 13.30 42.28 8.58
N LEU A 253 12.47 41.25 8.46
CA LEU A 253 11.45 40.87 9.46
C LEU A 253 11.98 39.87 10.50
N PRO A 254 11.39 39.79 11.71
CA PRO A 254 11.75 38.79 12.69
C PRO A 254 11.59 37.38 12.15
N MET A 255 12.57 36.49 12.41
CA MET A 255 12.58 35.13 11.89
C MET A 255 11.33 34.34 12.29
N SER A 256 10.77 34.55 13.50
CA SER A 256 9.54 33.87 13.96
C SER A 256 8.34 34.13 13.05
N VAL A 257 8.21 35.36 12.57
CA VAL A 257 7.13 35.77 11.64
C VAL A 257 7.36 35.15 10.25
N CYS A 258 8.61 35.18 9.77
CA CYS A 258 8.96 34.56 8.48
C CYS A 258 8.74 33.04 8.50
N LEU A 259 9.06 32.35 9.59
CA LEU A 259 8.79 30.93 9.76
C LEU A 259 7.28 30.63 9.73
N TYR A 260 6.46 31.48 10.35
CA TYR A 260 5.00 31.28 10.35
C TYR A 260 4.42 31.38 8.93
N GLU A 261 4.77 32.45 8.19
CA GLU A 261 4.29 32.65 6.81
C GLU A 261 4.79 31.54 5.86
N THR A 262 6.07 31.17 5.99
CA THR A 262 6.62 30.09 5.16
C THR A 262 6.01 28.73 5.46
N ALA A 263 5.73 28.43 6.73
CA ALA A 263 5.01 27.20 7.09
C ALA A 263 3.62 27.17 6.45
N SER A 264 2.91 28.31 6.51
CA SER A 264 1.58 28.47 5.90
C SER A 264 1.63 28.29 4.38
N ALA A 265 2.63 28.88 3.70
CA ALA A 265 2.83 28.76 2.26
C ALA A 265 3.21 27.32 1.86
N VAL A 266 4.29 26.77 2.41
CA VAL A 266 4.79 25.42 2.05
C VAL A 266 3.76 24.34 2.30
N ALA A 267 2.96 24.48 3.37
CA ALA A 267 1.91 23.53 3.71
C ALA A 267 0.53 23.86 3.11
N THR A 268 0.43 24.92 2.29
CA THR A 268 -0.82 25.36 1.63
C THR A 268 -1.97 25.63 2.62
N VAL A 269 -1.65 26.28 3.75
CA VAL A 269 -2.63 26.50 4.84
C VAL A 269 -3.44 27.80 4.63
N GLY A 270 -2.79 28.88 4.23
CA GLY A 270 -3.44 30.16 4.01
C GLY A 270 -3.63 31.03 5.27
N LEU A 271 -3.03 30.68 6.40
CA LEU A 271 -3.02 31.52 7.62
C LEU A 271 -1.87 32.53 7.55
N THR A 272 -2.12 33.75 8.03
CA THR A 272 -1.11 34.81 8.07
C THR A 272 -1.13 35.55 9.40
N LEU A 273 0.01 36.08 9.82
CA LEU A 273 0.11 37.04 10.90
C LEU A 273 -0.15 38.49 10.44
N GLY A 274 -0.62 38.68 9.20
CA GLY A 274 -1.00 39.98 8.62
C GLY A 274 0.10 40.65 7.83
N ILE A 275 1.26 40.03 7.62
CA ILE A 275 2.37 40.58 6.84
C ILE A 275 2.29 40.29 5.34
N THR A 276 1.57 39.25 4.91
CA THR A 276 1.50 38.77 3.52
C THR A 276 1.21 39.92 2.50
N PRO A 277 0.27 40.86 2.76
CA PRO A 277 0.01 41.97 1.86
C PRO A 277 1.13 43.03 1.78
N GLN A 278 2.05 42.99 2.74
CA GLN A 278 3.15 43.97 2.83
C GLN A 278 4.47 43.43 2.24
N LEU A 279 4.51 42.13 1.89
CA LEU A 279 5.68 41.48 1.31
C LEU A 279 5.98 42.05 -0.07
N GLY A 280 7.27 42.25 -0.36
CA GLY A 280 7.75 42.69 -1.67
C GLY A 280 7.58 41.62 -2.76
N ILE A 281 7.70 42.02 -4.03
CA ILE A 281 7.49 41.12 -5.19
C ILE A 281 8.38 39.86 -5.12
N LEU A 282 9.61 39.97 -4.65
CA LEU A 282 10.53 38.83 -4.50
C LEU A 282 10.03 37.83 -3.45
N SER A 283 9.52 38.33 -2.32
CA SER A 283 9.00 37.50 -1.22
C SER A 283 7.66 36.89 -1.58
N GLN A 284 6.78 37.63 -2.29
CA GLN A 284 5.52 37.10 -2.82
C GLN A 284 5.75 36.00 -3.86
N GLY A 285 6.63 36.26 -4.85
CA GLY A 285 6.96 35.24 -5.86
C GLY A 285 7.66 34.02 -5.30
N GLY A 286 8.37 34.14 -4.18
CA GLY A 286 8.91 33.03 -3.41
C GLY A 286 7.81 32.21 -2.71
N ALA A 287 6.85 32.87 -2.06
CA ALA A 287 5.71 32.25 -1.40
C ALA A 287 4.81 31.52 -2.43
N ASP A 288 4.45 32.16 -3.53
CA ASP A 288 3.65 31.54 -4.61
C ASP A 288 4.32 30.29 -5.19
N ARG A 289 5.65 30.31 -5.38
CA ARG A 289 6.39 29.13 -5.84
C ARG A 289 6.42 28.01 -4.82
N THR A 290 6.54 28.32 -3.53
CA THR A 290 6.50 27.31 -2.47
C THR A 290 5.11 26.69 -2.32
N ASP A 291 4.03 27.46 -2.53
CA ASP A 291 2.66 26.97 -2.62
C ASP A 291 2.48 25.98 -3.78
N VAL A 292 2.99 26.33 -4.97
CA VAL A 292 2.96 25.43 -6.14
C VAL A 292 3.76 24.16 -5.87
N PHE A 293 4.93 24.25 -5.24
CA PHE A 293 5.70 23.08 -4.84
C PHE A 293 4.97 22.26 -3.77
N GLY A 294 4.32 22.89 -2.79
CA GLY A 294 3.53 22.22 -1.76
C GLY A 294 2.32 21.46 -2.33
N THR A 295 1.71 21.99 -3.39
CA THR A 295 0.58 21.35 -4.09
C THR A 295 0.99 20.34 -5.16
N CYS A 296 2.08 20.60 -5.92
CA CYS A 296 2.51 19.73 -7.01
C CYS A 296 3.28 18.48 -6.56
N TRP A 297 3.77 18.43 -5.34
CA TRP A 297 4.43 17.22 -4.80
C TRP A 297 3.42 16.24 -4.21
N TRP A 298 2.50 15.81 -5.04
CA TRP A 298 1.63 14.66 -4.82
C TRP A 298 2.41 13.34 -4.94
N ILE A 299 3.57 13.26 -4.34
CA ILE A 299 4.13 11.96 -4.01
C ILE A 299 3.43 11.54 -2.70
N ASP A 300 2.16 11.17 -2.84
CA ASP A 300 1.56 10.29 -1.87
C ASP A 300 2.50 9.09 -1.78
N VAL A 301 3.18 8.96 -0.65
CA VAL A 301 3.71 7.65 -0.27
C VAL A 301 2.48 6.79 -0.20
N ASP A 302 2.18 6.12 -1.31
CA ASP A 302 1.06 5.20 -1.41
C ASP A 302 1.39 4.00 -0.53
N LEU A 303 1.17 4.17 0.76
CA LEU A 303 1.32 3.14 1.77
C LEU A 303 0.36 1.97 1.51
N CYS A 304 -0.66 2.14 0.63
CA CYS A 304 -1.56 1.06 0.24
C CYS A 304 -0.84 -0.11 -0.43
N GLY A 305 0.18 0.14 -1.26
CA GLY A 305 0.97 -0.92 -1.88
C GLY A 305 1.96 -1.59 -0.92
N ILE A 306 2.40 -0.88 0.11
CA ILE A 306 3.46 -1.33 1.04
C ILE A 306 2.88 -2.13 2.23
N TRP A 307 1.57 -1.99 2.52
CA TRP A 307 0.98 -2.44 3.77
C TRP A 307 0.11 -3.70 3.68
N GLN A 308 0.09 -4.41 2.56
CA GLN A 308 -0.78 -5.60 2.38
C GLN A 308 -0.18 -6.93 2.86
N GLN A 309 1.03 -6.97 3.41
CA GLN A 309 1.57 -8.22 3.94
C GLN A 309 1.13 -8.47 5.39
N PRO A 310 0.46 -9.60 5.68
CA PRO A 310 0.26 -10.04 7.05
C PRO A 310 1.61 -10.47 7.64
N CYS A 311 2.05 -9.82 8.74
CA CYS A 311 3.10 -10.40 9.58
C CYS A 311 2.63 -11.76 10.12
N PRO A 312 3.40 -12.83 9.97
CA PRO A 312 3.16 -14.02 10.76
C PRO A 312 3.34 -13.65 12.24
N LEU A 313 2.30 -13.84 13.03
CA LEU A 313 2.36 -13.78 14.48
C LEU A 313 3.37 -14.83 14.96
N SER A 314 4.62 -14.45 15.24
CA SER A 314 5.47 -15.25 16.06
C SER A 314 5.02 -15.06 17.50
N SER A 315 4.30 -16.03 18.03
CA SER A 315 4.14 -16.21 19.46
C SER A 315 5.53 -16.26 20.09
N ALA A 316 5.77 -15.39 21.07
CA ALA A 316 6.95 -15.48 21.93
C ALA A 316 6.90 -16.77 22.73
N ALA A 317 7.53 -17.81 22.23
CA ALA A 317 7.99 -18.97 22.96
C ALA A 317 9.36 -19.30 22.39
N GLY A 318 10.35 -19.26 23.28
CA GLY A 318 11.76 -19.40 22.96
C GLY A 318 12.09 -20.70 22.27
N GLU A 319 13.15 -20.61 21.55
CA GLU A 319 14.21 -21.59 21.28
C GLU A 319 14.63 -21.63 19.81
N ASN A 320 15.88 -21.26 19.65
CA ASN A 320 16.88 -21.86 18.76
C ASN A 320 16.34 -22.63 17.56
N ARG A 321 16.25 -21.97 16.38
CA ARG A 321 16.28 -22.68 15.11
C ARG A 321 16.95 -21.91 13.99
N ASN A 322 18.10 -22.44 13.62
CA ASN A 322 18.66 -22.55 12.27
C ASN A 322 18.10 -21.60 11.19
N ARG A 323 19.00 -20.75 10.72
CA ARG A 323 18.97 -20.07 9.43
C ARG A 323 18.38 -20.98 8.34
N ILE A 324 17.09 -20.83 8.09
CA ILE A 324 16.52 -21.16 6.79
C ILE A 324 16.70 -19.90 5.94
N LYS A 325 17.37 -20.03 4.80
CA LYS A 325 17.57 -19.00 3.78
C LYS A 325 16.29 -18.20 3.61
N GLU A 326 16.38 -16.88 3.77
CA GLU A 326 15.40 -15.92 3.28
C GLU A 326 15.10 -16.26 1.81
N THR A 327 13.92 -16.74 1.54
CA THR A 327 13.40 -16.82 0.16
C THR A 327 13.22 -15.36 -0.26
N SER A 328 14.15 -14.85 -1.05
CA SER A 328 14.11 -13.48 -1.54
C SER A 328 12.80 -13.29 -2.30
N MET A 329 11.99 -12.36 -1.83
CA MET A 329 10.75 -11.94 -2.48
C MET A 329 11.08 -11.47 -3.90
N LYS A 330 10.49 -12.10 -4.92
CA LYS A 330 10.71 -11.74 -6.33
C LYS A 330 9.58 -10.87 -6.84
N SER A 331 9.91 -9.94 -7.75
CA SER A 331 8.95 -9.19 -8.53
C SER A 331 8.68 -9.90 -9.85
N ILE A 332 7.43 -10.26 -10.12
CA ILE A 332 7.04 -11.11 -11.25
C ILE A 332 6.01 -10.39 -12.11
N LEU A 333 6.29 -10.30 -13.42
CA LEU A 333 5.36 -9.81 -14.42
C LEU A 333 4.65 -11.01 -15.06
N LEU A 334 3.35 -11.14 -14.83
CA LEU A 334 2.52 -12.23 -15.34
C LEU A 334 1.62 -11.72 -16.46
N ILE A 335 1.77 -12.23 -17.67
CA ILE A 335 1.04 -11.82 -18.87
C ILE A 335 0.15 -12.95 -19.35
N GLY A 336 -1.16 -12.68 -19.44
CA GLY A 336 -2.18 -13.65 -19.82
C GLY A 336 -2.85 -14.29 -18.59
N LEU A 337 -4.10 -13.92 -18.32
CA LEU A 337 -4.86 -14.35 -17.14
C LEU A 337 -5.96 -15.37 -17.51
N GLY A 338 -5.61 -16.26 -18.45
CA GLY A 338 -6.40 -17.44 -18.72
C GLY A 338 -6.42 -18.41 -17.53
N ARG A 339 -6.98 -19.61 -17.69
CA ARG A 339 -7.05 -20.61 -16.60
C ARG A 339 -5.69 -20.87 -15.94
N PHE A 340 -4.65 -21.09 -16.73
CA PHE A 340 -3.31 -21.38 -16.23
C PHE A 340 -2.68 -20.15 -15.54
N GLY A 341 -2.78 -18.95 -16.15
CA GLY A 341 -2.24 -17.72 -15.56
C GLY A 341 -2.89 -17.36 -14.21
N ARG A 342 -4.20 -17.62 -14.05
CA ARG A 342 -4.89 -17.39 -12.76
C ARG A 342 -4.38 -18.29 -11.64
N HIS A 343 -4.13 -19.58 -11.94
CA HIS A 343 -3.55 -20.50 -10.96
C HIS A 343 -2.13 -20.07 -10.59
N ILE A 344 -1.31 -19.67 -11.56
CA ILE A 344 0.05 -19.14 -11.28
C ILE A 344 -0.04 -17.88 -10.40
N ALA A 345 -0.96 -16.97 -10.69
CA ALA A 345 -1.13 -15.75 -9.88
C ALA A 345 -1.46 -16.08 -8.41
N GLN A 346 -2.33 -17.06 -8.19
CA GLN A 346 -2.71 -17.50 -6.85
C GLN A 346 -1.53 -18.13 -6.10
N GLU A 347 -0.86 -19.10 -6.72
CA GLU A 347 0.30 -19.80 -6.12
C GLU A 347 1.45 -18.84 -5.81
N LEU A 348 1.75 -17.90 -6.71
CA LEU A 348 2.79 -16.90 -6.49
C LEU A 348 2.46 -15.96 -5.31
N ASN A 349 1.19 -15.65 -5.14
CA ASN A 349 0.73 -14.88 -3.98
C ASN A 349 0.85 -15.68 -2.68
N GLU A 350 0.51 -16.96 -2.68
CA GLU A 350 0.67 -17.86 -1.51
C GLU A 350 2.14 -18.04 -1.14
N LEU A 351 3.04 -18.04 -2.12
CA LEU A 351 4.48 -18.05 -1.92
C LEU A 351 5.06 -16.70 -1.48
N GLY A 352 4.24 -15.64 -1.42
CA GLY A 352 4.64 -14.32 -0.94
C GLY A 352 5.42 -13.48 -1.96
N HIS A 353 5.29 -13.74 -3.27
CA HIS A 353 5.92 -12.95 -4.33
C HIS A 353 5.07 -11.75 -4.75
N GLN A 354 5.72 -10.69 -5.25
CA GLN A 354 5.02 -9.56 -5.85
C GLN A 354 4.66 -9.86 -7.29
N VAL A 355 3.37 -9.83 -7.62
CA VAL A 355 2.87 -10.16 -8.96
C VAL A 355 2.20 -8.94 -9.58
N MET A 356 2.70 -8.50 -10.74
CA MET A 356 2.00 -7.59 -11.64
C MET A 356 1.35 -8.41 -12.75
N ALA A 357 0.03 -8.40 -12.82
CA ALA A 357 -0.76 -9.21 -13.73
C ALA A 357 -1.31 -8.39 -14.90
N ILE A 358 -1.24 -8.91 -16.14
CA ILE A 358 -1.69 -8.24 -17.36
C ILE A 358 -2.53 -9.17 -18.22
N ASP A 359 -3.66 -8.66 -18.68
CA ASP A 359 -4.46 -9.29 -19.76
C ASP A 359 -5.16 -8.18 -20.56
N SER A 360 -5.47 -8.44 -21.82
CA SER A 360 -6.28 -7.56 -22.65
C SER A 360 -7.78 -7.59 -22.29
N ASN A 361 -8.22 -8.62 -21.58
CA ASN A 361 -9.61 -8.83 -21.17
C ASN A 361 -9.83 -8.35 -19.73
N GLU A 362 -10.74 -7.37 -19.57
CA GLU A 362 -11.09 -6.76 -18.29
C GLU A 362 -11.64 -7.77 -17.27
N ASP A 363 -12.48 -8.71 -17.67
CA ASP A 363 -13.07 -9.70 -16.76
C ASP A 363 -12.00 -10.61 -16.16
N ARG A 364 -10.98 -10.95 -16.95
CA ARG A 364 -9.86 -11.77 -16.49
C ARG A 364 -8.97 -11.03 -15.51
N VAL A 365 -8.73 -9.73 -15.74
CA VAL A 365 -7.99 -8.87 -14.83
C VAL A 365 -8.75 -8.72 -13.51
N ASN A 366 -10.04 -8.44 -13.59
CA ASN A 366 -10.89 -8.30 -12.39
C ASN A 366 -10.95 -9.58 -11.54
N ALA A 367 -10.88 -10.75 -12.17
CA ALA A 367 -10.93 -12.04 -11.47
C ALA A 367 -9.68 -12.34 -10.62
N VAL A 368 -8.55 -11.66 -10.84
CA VAL A 368 -7.29 -11.90 -10.11
C VAL A 368 -6.90 -10.79 -9.15
N LEU A 369 -7.66 -9.69 -9.09
CA LEU A 369 -7.35 -8.53 -8.26
C LEU A 369 -7.15 -8.86 -6.77
N SER A 370 -7.75 -9.94 -6.28
CA SER A 370 -7.65 -10.36 -4.87
C SER A 370 -6.34 -11.07 -4.52
N TYR A 371 -5.60 -11.60 -5.53
CA TYR A 371 -4.36 -12.36 -5.33
C TYR A 371 -3.15 -11.81 -6.07
N VAL A 372 -3.18 -10.61 -6.62
CA VAL A 372 -2.01 -10.00 -7.25
C VAL A 372 -1.71 -8.66 -6.61
N THR A 373 -0.46 -8.27 -6.61
CA THR A 373 -0.02 -6.99 -6.03
C THR A 373 -0.54 -5.82 -6.86
N ASN A 374 -0.53 -5.99 -8.20
CA ASN A 374 -1.04 -5.00 -9.15
C ASN A 374 -1.61 -5.72 -10.38
N ALA A 375 -2.60 -5.13 -11.02
CA ALA A 375 -3.15 -5.67 -12.26
C ALA A 375 -3.48 -4.55 -13.25
N GLN A 376 -3.19 -4.78 -14.53
CA GLN A 376 -3.40 -3.78 -15.57
C GLN A 376 -4.03 -4.39 -16.82
N ILE A 377 -4.99 -3.69 -17.40
CA ILE A 377 -5.59 -4.06 -18.68
C ILE A 377 -4.72 -3.45 -19.78
N GLY A 378 -4.22 -4.29 -20.70
CA GLY A 378 -3.43 -3.80 -21.82
C GLY A 378 -3.05 -4.88 -22.81
N ASP A 379 -2.64 -4.44 -23.98
CA ASP A 379 -2.16 -5.32 -25.05
C ASP A 379 -0.65 -5.49 -24.93
N SER A 380 -0.22 -6.70 -24.60
CA SER A 380 1.18 -7.04 -24.42
C SER A 380 1.96 -7.17 -25.75
N THR A 381 1.32 -7.09 -26.90
CA THR A 381 1.97 -7.00 -28.20
C THR A 381 2.40 -5.55 -28.54
N SER A 382 1.97 -4.56 -27.76
CA SER A 382 2.38 -3.18 -27.90
C SER A 382 3.69 -2.89 -27.18
N GLU A 383 4.76 -2.59 -27.94
CA GLU A 383 6.05 -2.20 -27.37
C GLU A 383 5.94 -1.00 -26.43
N TYR A 384 5.14 0.02 -26.82
CA TYR A 384 4.92 1.21 -26.00
C TYR A 384 4.31 0.85 -24.65
N PHE A 385 3.34 -0.05 -24.63
CA PHE A 385 2.70 -0.51 -23.40
C PHE A 385 3.70 -1.26 -22.51
N LEU A 386 4.43 -2.25 -23.03
CA LEU A 386 5.43 -2.99 -22.26
C LEU A 386 6.57 -2.08 -21.74
N ARG A 387 7.01 -1.12 -22.55
CA ARG A 387 8.04 -0.14 -22.15
C ARG A 387 7.56 0.73 -20.96
N SER A 388 6.29 1.10 -20.93
CA SER A 388 5.71 1.90 -19.83
C SER A 388 5.67 1.14 -18.49
N LEU A 389 5.72 -0.18 -18.50
CA LEU A 389 5.72 -1.03 -17.31
C LEU A 389 7.10 -1.19 -16.67
N GLY A 390 8.17 -0.79 -17.37
CA GLY A 390 9.53 -0.94 -16.88
C GLY A 390 9.96 -2.40 -16.74
N VAL A 391 9.81 -3.19 -17.82
CA VAL A 391 10.04 -4.66 -17.90
C VAL A 391 11.34 -5.10 -17.23
N GLY A 392 12.44 -4.34 -17.39
CA GLY A 392 13.75 -4.66 -16.80
C GLY A 392 13.80 -4.66 -15.26
N ASN A 393 12.77 -4.12 -14.58
CA ASN A 393 12.70 -4.08 -13.12
C ASN A 393 12.17 -5.39 -12.52
N PHE A 394 11.52 -6.25 -13.31
CA PHE A 394 11.01 -7.53 -12.85
C PHE A 394 12.10 -8.60 -12.84
N ASP A 395 12.04 -9.49 -11.85
CA ASP A 395 12.98 -10.60 -11.75
C ASP A 395 12.61 -11.73 -12.70
N VAL A 396 11.31 -11.93 -12.95
CA VAL A 396 10.78 -12.93 -13.87
C VAL A 396 9.60 -12.36 -14.64
N CYS A 397 9.57 -12.60 -15.95
CA CYS A 397 8.42 -12.32 -16.80
C CYS A 397 7.83 -13.65 -17.27
N ILE A 398 6.55 -13.90 -16.94
CA ILE A 398 5.86 -15.16 -17.29
C ILE A 398 4.77 -14.87 -18.31
N VAL A 399 4.88 -15.46 -19.49
CA VAL A 399 3.89 -15.34 -20.57
C VAL A 399 3.04 -16.61 -20.61
N THR A 400 1.76 -16.48 -20.26
CA THR A 400 0.80 -17.59 -20.20
C THR A 400 -0.33 -17.46 -21.24
N ILE A 401 -0.10 -16.69 -22.30
CA ILE A 401 -1.04 -16.53 -23.40
C ILE A 401 -1.20 -17.88 -24.11
N GLY A 402 -2.43 -18.44 -24.09
CA GLY A 402 -2.73 -19.74 -24.70
C GLY A 402 -3.31 -19.59 -26.11
N GLY A 403 -4.52 -19.21 -26.28
CA GLY A 403 -5.28 -19.27 -27.53
C GLY A 403 -4.71 -18.50 -28.76
N ASN A 404 -3.71 -17.64 -28.58
CA ASN A 404 -3.06 -16.87 -29.66
C ASN A 404 -1.54 -16.99 -29.59
N PHE A 405 -1.00 -17.92 -30.38
CA PHE A 405 0.45 -18.17 -30.42
C PHE A 405 1.24 -16.97 -30.96
N GLN A 406 0.71 -16.23 -31.93
CA GLN A 406 1.35 -15.05 -32.47
C GLN A 406 1.57 -14.00 -31.37
N SER A 407 0.53 -13.66 -30.63
CA SER A 407 0.64 -12.71 -29.52
C SER A 407 1.59 -13.19 -28.43
N SER A 408 1.63 -14.51 -28.14
CA SER A 408 2.58 -15.09 -27.19
C SER A 408 4.02 -14.92 -27.66
N LEU A 409 4.28 -15.14 -28.95
CA LEU A 409 5.60 -15.04 -29.57
C LEU A 409 6.09 -13.58 -29.60
N GLU A 410 5.24 -12.66 -30.07
CA GLU A 410 5.52 -11.22 -30.12
C GLU A 410 5.80 -10.67 -28.72
N THR A 411 4.95 -10.99 -27.75
CA THR A 411 5.16 -10.58 -26.35
C THR A 411 6.49 -11.11 -25.80
N THR A 412 6.82 -12.39 -26.07
CA THR A 412 8.06 -13.02 -25.61
C THR A 412 9.29 -12.31 -26.18
N SER A 413 9.29 -12.00 -27.49
CA SER A 413 10.37 -11.27 -28.17
C SER A 413 10.54 -9.86 -27.60
N LEU A 414 9.44 -9.10 -27.49
CA LEU A 414 9.45 -7.74 -26.95
C LEU A 414 9.95 -7.69 -25.51
N LEU A 415 9.55 -8.62 -24.65
CA LEU A 415 10.06 -8.69 -23.28
C LEU A 415 11.57 -8.84 -23.24
N LYS A 416 12.13 -9.70 -24.08
CA LYS A 416 13.58 -9.91 -24.15
C LYS A 416 14.31 -8.69 -24.71
N GLU A 417 13.78 -8.07 -25.75
CA GLU A 417 14.30 -6.83 -26.35
C GLU A 417 14.27 -5.65 -25.36
N LEU A 418 13.25 -5.58 -24.49
CA LEU A 418 13.10 -4.57 -23.46
C LEU A 418 13.92 -4.86 -22.18
N GLY A 419 14.75 -5.91 -22.19
CA GLY A 419 15.70 -6.20 -21.13
C GLY A 419 15.15 -7.01 -19.96
N ALA A 420 14.13 -7.84 -20.17
CA ALA A 420 13.68 -8.79 -19.15
C ALA A 420 14.82 -9.73 -18.72
N LYS A 421 15.00 -9.93 -17.42
CA LYS A 421 16.07 -10.76 -16.83
C LYS A 421 15.84 -12.24 -17.14
N LEU A 422 14.62 -12.71 -16.95
CA LEU A 422 14.20 -14.10 -17.16
C LEU A 422 12.80 -14.09 -17.79
N VAL A 423 12.67 -14.71 -18.96
CA VAL A 423 11.40 -14.84 -19.67
C VAL A 423 11.00 -16.30 -19.73
N VAL A 424 9.87 -16.63 -19.12
CA VAL A 424 9.27 -17.96 -19.10
C VAL A 424 7.99 -17.93 -19.92
N SER A 425 7.88 -18.77 -20.96
CA SER A 425 6.72 -18.75 -21.85
C SER A 425 6.01 -20.09 -21.89
N ARG A 426 4.67 -20.06 -21.92
CA ARG A 426 3.84 -21.26 -22.04
C ARG A 426 3.78 -21.70 -23.52
N ALA A 427 3.98 -22.98 -23.76
CA ALA A 427 3.73 -23.62 -25.04
C ALA A 427 2.58 -24.63 -24.95
N GLU A 428 1.86 -24.83 -26.05
CA GLU A 428 0.80 -25.84 -26.19
C GLU A 428 1.22 -26.95 -27.18
N ARG A 429 2.33 -26.76 -27.94
CA ARG A 429 2.85 -27.71 -28.92
C ARG A 429 4.38 -27.68 -28.92
N ASP A 430 5.00 -28.80 -29.26
CA ASP A 430 6.47 -28.91 -29.33
C ASP A 430 7.11 -27.92 -30.31
N VAL A 431 6.44 -27.62 -31.44
CA VAL A 431 6.90 -26.64 -32.41
C VAL A 431 6.89 -25.23 -31.83
N GLN A 432 5.83 -24.86 -31.05
CA GLN A 432 5.74 -23.59 -30.40
C GLN A 432 6.85 -23.42 -29.37
N ALA A 433 7.13 -24.44 -28.57
CA ALA A 433 8.23 -24.41 -27.59
C ALA A 433 9.57 -24.08 -28.25
N LYS A 434 9.87 -24.71 -29.43
CA LYS A 434 11.08 -24.43 -30.20
C LYS A 434 11.14 -22.98 -30.71
N PHE A 435 10.00 -22.43 -31.14
CA PHE A 435 9.95 -21.05 -31.62
C PHE A 435 10.10 -20.05 -30.47
N LEU A 436 9.44 -20.27 -29.33
CA LEU A 436 9.55 -19.40 -28.15
C LEU A 436 11.00 -19.32 -27.66
N LEU A 437 11.68 -20.46 -27.51
CA LEU A 437 13.09 -20.50 -27.12
C LEU A 437 14.00 -19.74 -28.10
N ARG A 438 13.75 -19.86 -29.43
CA ARG A 438 14.54 -19.15 -30.46
C ARG A 438 14.26 -17.64 -30.46
N ASN A 439 13.10 -17.20 -30.02
CA ASN A 439 12.67 -15.79 -30.03
C ASN A 439 12.75 -15.13 -28.67
N GLY A 440 13.52 -15.64 -27.71
CA GLY A 440 13.89 -14.93 -26.51
C GLY A 440 13.31 -15.45 -25.21
N ALA A 441 12.54 -16.56 -25.22
CA ALA A 441 12.22 -17.25 -23.98
C ALA A 441 13.49 -17.93 -23.43
N ASP A 442 13.78 -17.72 -22.16
CA ASP A 442 14.85 -18.42 -21.46
C ASP A 442 14.40 -19.84 -21.07
N GLU A 443 13.12 -19.99 -20.70
CA GLU A 443 12.49 -21.26 -20.36
C GLU A 443 11.10 -21.38 -20.98
N VAL A 444 10.69 -22.62 -21.25
CA VAL A 444 9.34 -22.91 -21.75
C VAL A 444 8.67 -23.96 -20.87
N VAL A 445 7.47 -23.62 -20.41
CA VAL A 445 6.60 -24.51 -19.66
C VAL A 445 5.53 -25.07 -20.60
N TYR A 446 5.37 -26.41 -20.59
CA TYR A 446 4.36 -27.11 -21.39
C TYR A 446 3.46 -27.95 -20.46
N PRO A 447 2.47 -27.32 -19.80
CA PRO A 447 1.70 -27.94 -18.71
C PRO A 447 0.97 -29.21 -19.15
N GLU A 448 0.34 -29.19 -20.32
CA GLU A 448 -0.43 -30.31 -20.82
C GLU A 448 0.44 -31.54 -21.07
N LYS A 449 1.65 -31.37 -21.62
CA LYS A 449 2.58 -32.46 -21.89
C LYS A 449 3.16 -33.01 -20.60
N GLN A 450 3.54 -32.13 -19.66
CA GLN A 450 4.08 -32.54 -18.36
C GLN A 450 3.04 -33.30 -17.54
N LEU A 451 1.81 -32.79 -17.48
CA LEU A 451 0.71 -33.42 -16.75
C LEU A 451 0.27 -34.74 -17.42
N ALA A 452 0.22 -34.80 -18.76
CA ALA A 452 -0.10 -36.02 -19.50
C ALA A 452 0.94 -37.11 -19.26
N LYS A 453 2.24 -36.77 -19.24
CA LYS A 453 3.31 -37.71 -18.93
C LYS A 453 3.17 -38.25 -17.49
N TRP A 454 2.96 -37.33 -16.53
CA TRP A 454 2.74 -37.70 -15.14
C TRP A 454 1.52 -38.63 -14.99
N ALA A 455 0.39 -38.28 -15.59
CA ALA A 455 -0.84 -39.07 -15.52
C ALA A 455 -0.64 -40.45 -16.17
N ALA A 456 0.00 -40.52 -17.34
CA ALA A 456 0.27 -41.78 -18.02
C ALA A 456 1.09 -42.74 -17.13
N ILE A 457 2.16 -42.25 -16.51
CA ILE A 457 3.01 -43.06 -15.64
C ILE A 457 2.26 -43.44 -14.35
N ARG A 458 1.59 -42.46 -13.70
CA ARG A 458 0.86 -42.67 -12.45
C ARG A 458 -0.24 -43.74 -12.57
N TYR A 459 -0.95 -43.76 -13.70
CA TYR A 459 -2.09 -44.64 -13.93
C TYR A 459 -1.75 -45.87 -14.81
N SER A 460 -0.49 -46.04 -15.20
CA SER A 460 -0.05 -47.23 -15.95
C SER A 460 0.06 -48.49 -15.11
N SER A 461 0.16 -48.33 -13.78
CA SER A 461 0.27 -49.45 -12.83
C SER A 461 -0.45 -49.10 -11.51
N GLU A 462 -1.10 -50.13 -10.89
CA GLU A 462 -1.70 -50.00 -9.57
C GLU A 462 -0.66 -49.83 -8.45
N HIS A 463 0.59 -50.17 -8.75
CA HIS A 463 1.69 -50.09 -7.80
C HIS A 463 2.38 -48.74 -7.72
N ILE A 464 2.15 -47.84 -8.66
CA ILE A 464 2.69 -46.46 -8.66
C ILE A 464 1.67 -45.57 -7.97
N LEU A 465 2.03 -44.96 -6.84
CA LEU A 465 1.19 -44.00 -6.12
C LEU A 465 1.48 -42.55 -6.52
N ASP A 466 2.75 -42.21 -6.76
CA ASP A 466 3.17 -40.90 -7.23
C ASP A 466 4.50 -40.98 -8.00
N TYR A 467 4.80 -39.93 -8.81
CA TYR A 467 5.96 -39.89 -9.68
C TYR A 467 6.48 -38.47 -9.83
N ILE A 468 7.79 -38.29 -9.62
CA ILE A 468 8.52 -37.05 -9.84
C ILE A 468 9.71 -37.36 -10.77
N GLU A 469 9.72 -36.76 -11.94
CA GLU A 469 10.82 -36.87 -12.89
C GLU A 469 12.00 -36.00 -12.45
N LEU A 470 13.22 -36.56 -12.52
CA LEU A 470 14.46 -35.84 -12.33
C LEU A 470 15.27 -35.82 -13.63
N GLN A 471 16.40 -35.13 -13.67
CA GLN A 471 17.31 -35.14 -14.83
C GLN A 471 17.95 -36.53 -15.04
N ASP A 472 18.42 -36.78 -16.25
CA ASP A 472 19.16 -38.00 -16.63
C ASP A 472 18.40 -39.30 -16.39
N ASP A 473 17.13 -39.39 -16.78
CA ASP A 473 16.25 -40.54 -16.64
C ASP A 473 16.08 -41.06 -15.18
N HIS A 474 16.41 -40.26 -14.21
CA HIS A 474 16.15 -40.58 -12.81
C HIS A 474 14.75 -40.12 -12.39
N ALA A 475 14.17 -40.85 -11.45
CA ALA A 475 12.86 -40.51 -10.90
C ALA A 475 12.79 -40.84 -9.40
N ILE A 476 11.97 -40.06 -8.71
CA ILE A 476 11.45 -40.44 -7.39
C ILE A 476 10.05 -41.00 -7.62
N MET A 477 9.80 -42.22 -7.12
CA MET A 477 8.49 -42.84 -7.20
C MET A 477 8.01 -43.26 -5.81
N GLU A 478 6.75 -42.98 -5.56
CA GLU A 478 6.03 -43.63 -4.44
C GLU A 478 5.39 -44.91 -4.96
N VAL A 479 5.81 -46.05 -4.40
CA VAL A 479 5.36 -47.38 -4.84
C VAL A 479 4.79 -48.16 -3.67
N THR A 480 3.83 -49.02 -3.95
CA THR A 480 3.35 -49.98 -2.96
C THR A 480 4.40 -51.03 -2.66
N ILE A 481 4.46 -51.53 -1.42
CA ILE A 481 5.38 -52.59 -1.05
C ILE A 481 4.93 -53.91 -1.70
N PRO A 482 5.79 -54.58 -2.51
CA PRO A 482 5.44 -55.88 -3.09
C PRO A 482 5.11 -56.90 -2.02
N PRO A 483 4.10 -57.76 -2.22
CA PRO A 483 3.72 -58.79 -1.24
C PRO A 483 4.88 -59.72 -0.81
N GLU A 484 5.83 -59.92 -1.69
CA GLU A 484 7.02 -60.75 -1.46
C GLU A 484 8.02 -60.11 -0.48
N TRP A 485 7.89 -58.79 -0.19
CA TRP A 485 8.78 -58.00 0.68
C TRP A 485 8.15 -57.68 2.04
N VAL A 486 6.87 -57.98 2.22
CA VAL A 486 6.18 -57.76 3.48
C VAL A 486 6.84 -58.63 4.55
N ASP A 487 7.00 -58.09 5.76
CA ASP A 487 7.66 -58.69 6.92
C ASP A 487 9.16 -58.97 6.79
N ARG A 488 9.80 -58.52 5.69
CA ARG A 488 11.25 -58.59 5.48
C ARG A 488 11.92 -57.25 5.78
N THR A 489 13.20 -57.30 6.15
CA THR A 489 13.98 -56.10 6.38
C THR A 489 14.55 -55.52 5.07
N ILE A 490 14.79 -54.22 5.06
CA ILE A 490 15.40 -53.51 3.90
C ILE A 490 16.77 -54.13 3.55
N GLY A 491 17.53 -54.55 4.55
CA GLY A 491 18.83 -55.20 4.41
C GLY A 491 18.76 -56.56 3.72
N GLU A 492 17.75 -57.40 4.03
CA GLU A 492 17.53 -58.70 3.41
C GLU A 492 17.17 -58.58 1.91
N ILE A 493 16.37 -57.56 1.55
CA ILE A 493 15.96 -57.31 0.15
C ILE A 493 17.13 -56.81 -0.69
N ASN A 494 17.99 -55.98 -0.09
CA ASN A 494 19.21 -55.47 -0.68
C ASN A 494 18.99 -54.76 -2.05
N ILE A 495 17.89 -53.96 -2.09
CA ILE A 495 17.40 -53.31 -3.33
C ILE A 495 18.46 -52.41 -4.00
N ARG A 496 19.26 -51.73 -3.18
CA ARG A 496 20.34 -50.83 -3.67
C ARG A 496 21.38 -51.61 -4.45
N LYS A 497 21.80 -52.76 -3.99
CA LYS A 497 22.85 -53.59 -4.61
C LYS A 497 22.35 -54.33 -5.84
N LYS A 498 21.08 -54.78 -5.81
CA LYS A 498 20.47 -55.54 -6.88
C LYS A 498 20.02 -54.70 -8.06
N TYR A 499 19.43 -53.52 -7.78
CA TYR A 499 18.72 -52.71 -8.79
C TYR A 499 19.24 -51.29 -8.90
N ASN A 500 20.23 -50.88 -8.10
CA ASN A 500 20.74 -49.50 -8.02
C ASN A 500 19.63 -48.46 -7.70
N ILE A 501 18.75 -48.80 -6.74
CA ILE A 501 17.63 -47.98 -6.28
C ILE A 501 17.86 -47.64 -4.84
N ASN A 502 17.69 -46.38 -4.45
CA ASN A 502 17.74 -45.97 -3.06
C ASN A 502 16.31 -45.79 -2.51
N ILE A 503 16.07 -46.30 -1.32
CA ILE A 503 14.86 -46.01 -0.57
C ILE A 503 15.12 -44.71 0.17
N LEU A 504 14.24 -43.72 0.00
CA LEU A 504 14.32 -42.42 0.64
C LEU A 504 13.51 -42.35 1.94
N ALA A 505 12.34 -42.95 1.92
CA ALA A 505 11.41 -42.94 3.06
C ALA A 505 10.38 -44.05 2.94
N LEU A 506 9.77 -44.42 4.06
CA LEU A 506 8.52 -45.15 4.12
C LEU A 506 7.39 -44.20 4.49
N LYS A 507 6.20 -44.42 3.95
CA LYS A 507 5.03 -43.61 4.24
C LYS A 507 3.91 -44.46 4.77
N LYS A 508 3.42 -44.10 5.97
CA LYS A 508 2.30 -44.76 6.67
C LYS A 508 1.30 -43.69 7.07
N ASP A 509 0.02 -43.91 6.81
CA ASP A 509 -1.08 -43.00 7.17
C ASP A 509 -0.79 -41.51 6.77
N GLY A 510 -0.17 -41.30 5.60
CA GLY A 510 0.19 -39.98 5.10
C GLY A 510 1.44 -39.35 5.74
N LYS A 511 2.08 -40.01 6.71
CA LYS A 511 3.31 -39.52 7.35
C LYS A 511 4.54 -40.21 6.77
N LEU A 512 5.55 -39.40 6.41
CA LEU A 512 6.83 -39.88 5.91
C LEU A 512 7.78 -40.16 7.07
N ASP A 513 8.32 -41.38 7.10
CA ASP A 513 9.43 -41.79 7.98
C ASP A 513 10.72 -41.87 7.15
N MET A 514 11.65 -40.96 7.40
CA MET A 514 12.97 -40.91 6.77
C MET A 514 14.04 -41.61 7.60
N SER A 515 13.72 -42.11 8.80
CA SER A 515 14.66 -42.76 9.74
C SER A 515 14.83 -44.25 9.42
N ILE A 516 14.99 -44.56 8.15
CA ILE A 516 15.12 -45.94 7.67
C ILE A 516 16.53 -46.50 7.88
N THR A 517 16.60 -47.72 8.35
CA THR A 517 17.86 -48.48 8.54
C THR A 517 17.78 -49.82 7.81
N PRO A 518 18.89 -50.54 7.61
CA PRO A 518 18.85 -51.88 7.03
C PRO A 518 17.96 -52.86 7.80
N ASP A 519 17.77 -52.64 9.10
CA ASP A 519 16.95 -53.50 9.97
C ASP A 519 15.46 -53.10 9.99
N THR A 520 15.10 -52.02 9.29
CA THR A 520 13.71 -51.58 9.20
C THR A 520 12.88 -52.59 8.44
N GLN A 521 11.83 -53.12 9.09
CA GLN A 521 10.90 -54.11 8.55
C GLN A 521 9.82 -53.41 7.71
N LEU A 522 9.47 -53.99 6.57
CA LEU A 522 8.46 -53.45 5.65
C LEU A 522 7.07 -54.00 5.99
N CYS A 523 6.08 -53.12 6.13
CA CYS A 523 4.70 -53.47 6.46
C CYS A 523 3.80 -53.36 5.23
N ARG A 524 2.71 -54.13 5.19
CA ARG A 524 1.78 -54.18 4.06
C ARG A 524 1.04 -52.87 3.81
N ASP A 525 0.78 -52.11 4.88
CA ASP A 525 -0.01 -50.86 4.83
C ASP A 525 0.86 -49.60 4.58
N GLU A 526 2.11 -49.80 4.19
CA GLU A 526 3.06 -48.74 3.93
C GLU A 526 3.33 -48.62 2.43
N SER A 527 3.67 -47.37 1.98
CA SER A 527 4.27 -47.13 0.68
C SER A 527 5.74 -46.76 0.83
N MET A 528 6.50 -46.91 -0.23
CA MET A 528 7.95 -46.71 -0.27
C MET A 528 8.29 -45.62 -1.27
N LEU A 529 9.01 -44.57 -0.84
CA LEU A 529 9.62 -43.61 -1.72
C LEU A 529 10.98 -44.12 -2.18
N VAL A 530 11.13 -44.30 -3.50
CA VAL A 530 12.36 -44.83 -4.09
C VAL A 530 12.94 -43.83 -5.12
N LEU A 531 14.27 -43.73 -5.13
CA LEU A 531 15.04 -42.94 -6.10
C LEU A 531 15.91 -43.86 -6.96
N GLY A 532 15.80 -43.76 -8.26
CA GLY A 532 16.64 -44.50 -9.20
C GLY A 532 16.36 -44.16 -10.66
N LYS A 533 17.05 -44.84 -11.57
CA LYS A 533 16.70 -44.73 -13.00
C LYS A 533 15.33 -45.33 -13.26
N TYR A 534 14.53 -44.67 -14.07
CA TYR A 534 13.16 -45.09 -14.39
C TYR A 534 13.11 -46.57 -14.80
N ALA A 535 13.97 -46.99 -15.73
CA ALA A 535 14.07 -48.38 -16.19
C ALA A 535 14.45 -49.38 -15.08
N SER A 536 15.27 -48.96 -14.11
CA SER A 536 15.63 -49.80 -12.95
C SER A 536 14.45 -49.99 -12.02
N ILE A 537 13.68 -48.91 -11.76
CA ILE A 537 12.49 -48.98 -10.92
C ILE A 537 11.43 -49.86 -11.56
N GLN A 538 11.17 -49.69 -12.86
CA GLN A 538 10.23 -50.56 -13.60
C GLN A 538 10.61 -52.04 -13.50
N LYS A 539 11.89 -52.36 -13.69
CA LYS A 539 12.38 -53.75 -13.60
C LYS A 539 12.25 -54.30 -12.20
N CYS A 540 12.50 -53.48 -11.18
CA CYS A 540 12.46 -53.91 -9.77
C CYS A 540 11.04 -54.21 -9.31
N PHE A 541 10.09 -53.33 -9.64
CA PHE A 541 8.70 -53.44 -9.20
C PHE A 541 7.78 -54.09 -10.23
N ARG A 542 8.33 -54.57 -11.37
CA ARG A 542 7.58 -55.19 -12.49
C ARG A 542 6.44 -54.29 -12.99
N LEU A 543 6.72 -53.01 -13.11
CA LEU A 543 5.76 -51.95 -13.52
C LEU A 543 5.58 -51.95 -15.04
#